data_622cdb65167e874922ec956004e717a5
#
_entry.id   622cdb65167e874922ec956004e717a5
#
_cell.length_a   1.000
_cell.length_b   1.000
_cell.length_c   1.000
_cell.angle_alpha   90.00
_cell.angle_beta   90.00
_cell.angle_gamma   90.00
#
_symmetry.space_group_name_H-M   'P 1'
#
loop_
_entity.id
_entity.type
_entity.pdbx_description
1 polymer ?
#
loop_
_entity_poly.entity_id
_entity_poly.type
_entity_poly.pdbx_seq_one_letter_code
_entity_poly.pdbx_strand_id
1 'polypeptide(L)'
;MMKPMVSLSLATYPEANTPKTASNAVAVARRIGATLHAVAINVDIPDVSNALSSFLLDLPNKIREAEATSRSFGKNLLETVAKEALQGGVRLTTQELTAPPALIGDTAAEQCRYFDICLVGWAPDNQTARMTAEAVVFGSGRPTLLLPDATDVGALDHVVIAWDGSRVAARAVADARPFLELATMITVVTVTDEKPLPGQDIGERLAQGLRTRGLAAEAASN
;
A
#
# COMPACT_ATOMS: atom_id res chain seq x y z
N MET A 1 -12.49 -2.41 -21.63
CA MET A 1 -12.22 -1.67 -20.39
C MET A 1 -10.71 -1.61 -20.19
N MET A 2 -10.16 -0.44 -19.83
CA MET A 2 -8.73 -0.27 -19.60
C MET A 2 -8.35 -1.02 -18.31
N LYS A 3 -7.23 -1.78 -18.34
CA LYS A 3 -6.77 -2.51 -17.16
C LYS A 3 -6.17 -1.52 -16.16
N PRO A 4 -6.49 -1.61 -14.86
CA PRO A 4 -5.85 -0.77 -13.86
C PRO A 4 -4.34 -0.98 -13.81
N MET A 5 -3.60 0.07 -13.51
CA MET A 5 -2.17 0.03 -13.22
C MET A 5 -1.95 0.23 -11.74
N VAL A 6 -1.29 -0.71 -11.09
CA VAL A 6 -1.08 -0.71 -9.64
C VAL A 6 0.41 -0.60 -9.34
N SER A 7 0.79 0.30 -8.45
CA SER A 7 2.17 0.42 -7.95
C SER A 7 2.34 -0.28 -6.62
N LEU A 8 3.39 -1.09 -6.47
CA LEU A 8 3.85 -1.64 -5.20
C LEU A 8 5.14 -0.96 -4.79
N SER A 9 5.13 -0.25 -3.68
CA SER A 9 6.33 0.33 -3.09
C SER A 9 6.92 -0.62 -2.04
N LEU A 10 8.19 -1.00 -2.23
CA LEU A 10 8.94 -1.91 -1.36
C LEU A 10 10.08 -1.15 -0.68
N ALA A 11 9.95 -0.92 0.62
CA ALA A 11 11.02 -0.39 1.44
C ALA A 11 12.04 -1.50 1.75
N THR A 12 13.33 -1.13 1.77
CA THR A 12 14.44 -2.07 1.96
C THR A 12 15.34 -1.70 3.16
N TYR A 13 15.09 -0.55 3.81
CA TYR A 13 15.90 -0.02 4.90
C TYR A 13 15.07 0.90 5.82
N PRO A 14 15.34 0.95 7.11
CA PRO A 14 16.19 0.03 7.89
C PRO A 14 15.57 -1.37 8.03
N GLU A 15 14.27 -1.47 7.93
CA GLU A 15 13.49 -2.71 7.99
C GLU A 15 12.83 -2.96 6.63
N ALA A 16 13.27 -4.01 5.96
CA ALA A 16 12.73 -4.36 4.65
C ALA A 16 11.30 -4.91 4.75
N ASN A 17 10.51 -4.69 3.70
CA ASN A 17 9.26 -5.42 3.53
C ASN A 17 9.50 -6.94 3.47
N THR A 18 8.48 -7.72 3.82
CA THR A 18 8.56 -9.17 3.80
C THR A 18 8.21 -9.75 2.42
N PRO A 19 8.63 -10.99 2.12
CA PRO A 19 8.15 -11.69 0.93
C PRO A 19 6.63 -11.81 0.86
N LYS A 20 5.94 -11.82 2.01
CA LYS A 20 4.48 -11.86 2.10
C LYS A 20 3.85 -10.61 1.47
N THR A 21 4.45 -9.42 1.64
CA THR A 21 4.01 -8.19 0.96
C THR A 21 4.00 -8.37 -0.56
N ALA A 22 5.06 -8.98 -1.10
CA ALA A 22 5.17 -9.27 -2.53
C ALA A 22 4.06 -10.22 -3.03
N SER A 23 3.85 -11.34 -2.33
CA SER A 23 2.81 -12.33 -2.67
C SER A 23 1.41 -11.72 -2.59
N ASN A 24 1.12 -10.94 -1.54
CA ASN A 24 -0.15 -10.26 -1.35
C ASN A 24 -0.42 -9.22 -2.45
N ALA A 25 0.59 -8.47 -2.86
CA ALA A 25 0.45 -7.50 -3.96
C ALA A 25 0.08 -8.18 -5.28
N VAL A 26 0.72 -9.29 -5.61
CA VAL A 26 0.40 -10.08 -6.80
C VAL A 26 -1.01 -10.66 -6.71
N ALA A 27 -1.43 -11.17 -5.53
CA ALA A 27 -2.77 -11.69 -5.32
C ALA A 27 -3.84 -10.60 -5.55
N VAL A 28 -3.63 -9.39 -5.04
CA VAL A 28 -4.52 -8.23 -5.28
C VAL A 28 -4.57 -7.88 -6.76
N ALA A 29 -3.41 -7.68 -7.39
CA ALA A 29 -3.33 -7.30 -8.81
C ALA A 29 -4.03 -8.32 -9.71
N ARG A 30 -3.88 -9.62 -9.45
CA ARG A 30 -4.57 -10.70 -10.14
C ARG A 30 -6.09 -10.59 -10.01
N ARG A 31 -6.61 -10.36 -8.79
CA ARG A 31 -8.04 -10.31 -8.51
C ARG A 31 -8.74 -9.17 -9.25
N ILE A 32 -8.12 -8.00 -9.27
CA ILE A 32 -8.70 -6.83 -9.97
C ILE A 32 -8.30 -6.76 -11.45
N GLY A 33 -7.57 -7.77 -11.96
CA GLY A 33 -7.13 -7.82 -13.36
C GLY A 33 -6.13 -6.73 -13.75
N ALA A 34 -5.35 -6.23 -12.78
CA ALA A 34 -4.42 -5.12 -12.95
C ALA A 34 -3.07 -5.54 -13.55
N THR A 35 -2.34 -4.54 -14.07
CA THR A 35 -0.90 -4.62 -14.31
C THR A 35 -0.19 -4.13 -13.06
N LEU A 36 0.84 -4.85 -12.60
CA LEU A 36 1.62 -4.51 -11.42
C LEU A 36 2.93 -3.84 -11.82
N HIS A 37 3.27 -2.74 -11.16
CA HIS A 37 4.58 -2.11 -11.20
C HIS A 37 5.19 -2.18 -9.80
N ALA A 38 6.29 -2.92 -9.62
CA ALA A 38 6.95 -3.06 -8.33
C ALA A 38 8.24 -2.22 -8.30
N VAL A 39 8.36 -1.39 -7.28
CA VAL A 39 9.49 -0.49 -7.07
C VAL A 39 10.17 -0.82 -5.76
N ALA A 40 11.43 -1.25 -5.80
CA ALA A 40 12.27 -1.34 -4.62
C ALA A 40 12.97 0.00 -4.40
N ILE A 41 12.83 0.57 -3.20
CA ILE A 41 13.47 1.84 -2.83
C ILE A 41 14.63 1.52 -1.90
N ASN A 42 15.83 1.52 -2.47
CA ASN A 42 17.07 1.25 -1.76
C ASN A 42 17.58 2.52 -1.06
N VAL A 43 18.27 2.33 0.06
CA VAL A 43 18.81 3.47 0.79
C VAL A 43 20.08 4.01 0.13
N ASP A 44 20.21 5.34 0.12
CA ASP A 44 21.42 6.10 -0.20
C ASP A 44 21.72 6.98 1.01
N ILE A 45 22.75 6.62 1.77
CA ILE A 45 23.10 7.31 3.01
C ILE A 45 24.16 8.37 2.72
N PRO A 46 23.83 9.65 2.87
CA PRO A 46 24.79 10.72 2.59
C PRO A 46 26.08 10.57 3.40
N ASP A 47 27.21 10.79 2.76
CA ASP A 47 28.51 10.77 3.40
C ASP A 47 28.57 11.80 4.54
N VAL A 48 28.79 11.32 5.76
CA VAL A 48 29.05 12.17 6.92
C VAL A 48 30.56 12.36 7.04
N SER A 49 31.08 13.37 6.37
CA SER A 49 32.51 13.73 6.43
C SER A 49 32.84 14.45 7.75
N ASN A 50 33.12 13.69 8.81
CA ASN A 50 33.69 14.20 10.04
C ASN A 50 34.94 13.38 10.37
N ALA A 51 36.10 14.05 10.46
CA ALA A 51 37.40 13.40 10.69
C ALA A 51 37.44 12.53 11.97
N LEU A 52 36.62 12.84 12.99
CA LEU A 52 36.49 12.04 14.21
C LEU A 52 35.66 10.76 13.99
N SER A 53 34.65 10.82 13.16
CA SER A 53 33.73 9.68 12.91
C SER A 53 34.36 8.59 12.05
N SER A 54 35.27 8.96 11.15
CA SER A 54 35.97 8.01 10.29
C SER A 54 37.04 7.21 11.05
N PHE A 55 37.62 7.80 12.13
CA PHE A 55 38.70 7.14 12.86
C PHE A 55 38.22 6.25 14.03
N LEU A 56 37.10 6.60 14.67
CA LEU A 56 36.64 5.91 15.87
C LEU A 56 35.52 4.87 15.61
N LEU A 57 34.74 5.01 14.55
CA LEU A 57 33.51 4.22 14.35
C LEU A 57 33.45 3.45 13.04
N ASP A 58 34.48 3.54 12.16
CA ASP A 58 34.46 2.93 10.81
C ASP A 58 33.15 3.18 10.03
N LEU A 59 32.60 4.38 10.21
CA LEU A 59 31.30 4.78 9.68
C LEU A 59 31.17 4.59 8.16
N PRO A 60 32.20 4.90 7.32
CA PRO A 60 32.11 4.68 5.88
C PRO A 60 31.90 3.21 5.48
N ASN A 61 32.48 2.26 6.22
CA ASN A 61 32.26 0.84 5.96
C ASN A 61 30.85 0.41 6.36
N LYS A 62 30.35 0.88 7.50
CA LYS A 62 28.98 0.60 7.96
C LYS A 62 27.93 1.16 6.99
N ILE A 63 28.15 2.36 6.44
CA ILE A 63 27.27 2.95 5.42
C ILE A 63 27.24 2.05 4.19
N ARG A 64 28.41 1.68 3.64
CA ARG A 64 28.49 0.80 2.47
C ARG A 64 27.84 -0.56 2.69
N GLU A 65 28.00 -1.13 3.89
CA GLU A 65 27.34 -2.39 4.27
C GLU A 65 25.81 -2.25 4.33
N ALA A 66 25.31 -1.18 4.94
CA ALA A 66 23.88 -0.90 5.02
C ALA A 66 23.27 -0.73 3.63
N GLU A 67 23.91 0.03 2.75
CA GLU A 67 23.46 0.21 1.35
C GLU A 67 23.53 -1.08 0.54
N ALA A 68 24.60 -1.87 0.70
CA ALA A 68 24.72 -3.17 0.02
C ALA A 68 23.63 -4.14 0.49
N THR A 69 23.34 -4.16 1.79
CA THR A 69 22.26 -4.95 2.39
C THR A 69 20.90 -4.51 1.86
N SER A 70 20.64 -3.21 1.82
CA SER A 70 19.41 -2.62 1.27
C SER A 70 19.20 -3.04 -0.20
N ARG A 71 20.23 -2.91 -1.06
CA ARG A 71 20.17 -3.35 -2.46
C ARG A 71 19.91 -4.85 -2.59
N SER A 72 20.54 -5.66 -1.73
CA SER A 72 20.30 -7.11 -1.71
C SER A 72 18.84 -7.44 -1.37
N PHE A 73 18.27 -6.76 -0.37
CA PHE A 73 16.85 -6.91 -0.04
C PHE A 73 15.94 -6.48 -1.20
N GLY A 74 16.22 -5.33 -1.81
CA GLY A 74 15.45 -4.83 -2.96
C GLY A 74 15.43 -5.83 -4.11
N LYS A 75 16.58 -6.37 -4.49
CA LYS A 75 16.70 -7.39 -5.52
C LYS A 75 15.89 -8.65 -5.18
N ASN A 76 16.06 -9.19 -3.97
CA ASN A 76 15.36 -10.40 -3.53
C ASN A 76 13.84 -10.21 -3.50
N LEU A 77 13.36 -9.04 -3.08
CA LEU A 77 11.94 -8.73 -3.09
C LEU A 77 11.39 -8.63 -4.51
N LEU A 78 12.10 -7.96 -5.43
CA LEU A 78 11.67 -7.87 -6.84
C LEU A 78 11.69 -9.25 -7.52
N GLU A 79 12.68 -10.10 -7.23
CA GLU A 79 12.72 -11.50 -7.71
C GLU A 79 11.52 -12.30 -7.18
N THR A 80 11.14 -12.10 -5.92
CA THR A 80 9.94 -12.72 -5.33
C THR A 80 8.68 -12.27 -6.05
N VAL A 81 8.51 -10.95 -6.24
CA VAL A 81 7.36 -10.41 -7.01
C VAL A 81 7.32 -10.99 -8.41
N ALA A 82 8.47 -11.08 -9.09
CA ALA A 82 8.55 -11.61 -10.46
C ALA A 82 8.13 -13.08 -10.53
N LYS A 83 8.59 -13.91 -9.59
CA LYS A 83 8.20 -15.31 -9.49
C LYS A 83 6.69 -15.47 -9.26
N GLU A 84 6.15 -14.75 -8.29
CA GLU A 84 4.73 -14.78 -7.95
C GLU A 84 3.86 -14.27 -9.12
N ALA A 85 4.27 -13.18 -9.77
CA ALA A 85 3.57 -12.61 -10.92
C ALA A 85 3.54 -13.58 -12.11
N LEU A 86 4.64 -14.27 -12.38
CA LEU A 86 4.71 -15.29 -13.43
C LEU A 86 3.72 -16.45 -13.14
N GLN A 87 3.72 -16.95 -11.90
CA GLN A 87 2.82 -18.01 -11.47
C GLN A 87 1.36 -17.58 -11.47
N GLY A 88 1.10 -16.33 -11.08
CA GLY A 88 -0.24 -15.73 -11.03
C GLY A 88 -0.77 -15.22 -12.36
N GLY A 89 0.03 -15.22 -13.45
CA GLY A 89 -0.36 -14.65 -14.74
C GLY A 89 -0.54 -13.13 -14.72
N VAL A 90 0.12 -12.43 -13.80
CA VAL A 90 0.06 -10.97 -13.66
C VAL A 90 1.15 -10.32 -14.51
N ARG A 91 0.78 -9.33 -15.31
CA ARG A 91 1.77 -8.51 -16.03
C ARG A 91 2.53 -7.66 -15.03
N LEU A 92 3.87 -7.74 -15.08
CA LEU A 92 4.76 -7.05 -14.15
C LEU A 92 5.76 -6.17 -14.90
N THR A 93 6.04 -5.00 -14.31
CA THR A 93 7.25 -4.21 -14.56
C THR A 93 7.93 -3.95 -13.23
N THR A 94 9.27 -3.87 -13.21
CA THR A 94 10.04 -3.65 -12.00
C THR A 94 10.97 -2.46 -12.15
N GLN A 95 11.25 -1.78 -11.04
CA GLN A 95 12.19 -0.68 -10.98
C GLN A 95 12.94 -0.70 -9.65
N GLU A 96 14.20 -0.30 -9.66
CA GLU A 96 14.95 0.06 -8.45
C GLU A 96 15.17 1.57 -8.42
N LEU A 97 14.94 2.16 -7.26
CA LEU A 97 15.24 3.56 -6.96
C LEU A 97 16.14 3.63 -5.74
N THR A 98 16.83 4.74 -5.60
CA THR A 98 17.59 5.06 -4.39
C THR A 98 17.06 6.36 -3.79
N ALA A 99 17.02 6.41 -2.46
CA ALA A 99 16.61 7.61 -1.74
C ALA A 99 17.36 7.72 -0.40
N PRO A 100 17.64 8.94 0.08
CA PRO A 100 18.07 9.14 1.45
C PRO A 100 17.06 8.55 2.44
N PRO A 101 17.50 8.07 3.62
CA PRO A 101 16.61 7.42 4.60
C PRO A 101 15.34 8.23 4.91
N ALA A 102 15.50 9.55 5.08
CA ALA A 102 14.38 10.44 5.39
C ALA A 102 13.39 10.66 4.23
N LEU A 103 13.76 10.30 2.99
CA LEU A 103 12.96 10.55 1.78
C LEU A 103 12.39 9.28 1.14
N ILE A 104 12.58 8.11 1.76
CA ILE A 104 12.04 6.84 1.23
C ILE A 104 10.53 6.91 1.05
N GLY A 105 9.81 7.41 2.06
CA GLY A 105 8.36 7.57 2.02
C GLY A 105 7.90 8.56 0.95
N ASP A 106 8.55 9.71 0.85
CA ASP A 106 8.24 10.72 -0.16
C ASP A 106 8.49 10.20 -1.58
N THR A 107 9.61 9.48 -1.79
CA THR A 107 9.92 8.83 -3.07
C THR A 107 8.84 7.81 -3.44
N ALA A 108 8.36 7.00 -2.47
CA ALA A 108 7.25 6.08 -2.68
C ALA A 108 5.96 6.81 -3.08
N ALA A 109 5.62 7.88 -2.38
CA ALA A 109 4.43 8.68 -2.66
C ALA A 109 4.50 9.33 -4.05
N GLU A 110 5.64 9.86 -4.46
CA GLU A 110 5.84 10.44 -5.78
C GLU A 110 5.67 9.42 -6.90
N GLN A 111 6.25 8.24 -6.76
CA GLN A 111 6.06 7.15 -7.73
C GLN A 111 4.60 6.74 -7.87
N CYS A 112 3.87 6.68 -6.77
CA CYS A 112 2.46 6.32 -6.74
C CYS A 112 1.56 7.24 -7.58
N ARG A 113 1.93 8.50 -7.78
CA ARG A 113 1.14 9.50 -8.54
C ARG A 113 0.82 9.10 -9.98
N TYR A 114 1.61 8.22 -10.57
CA TYR A 114 1.50 7.78 -11.96
C TYR A 114 0.63 6.52 -12.14
N PHE A 115 0.05 6.00 -11.05
CA PHE A 115 -0.72 4.75 -11.05
C PHE A 115 -2.15 4.97 -10.54
N ASP A 116 -3.01 4.00 -10.77
CA ASP A 116 -4.42 4.10 -10.35
C ASP A 116 -4.60 3.76 -8.88
N ILE A 117 -3.82 2.81 -8.35
CA ILE A 117 -3.86 2.33 -6.97
C ILE A 117 -2.44 2.09 -6.47
N CYS A 118 -2.18 2.46 -5.23
CA CYS A 118 -0.93 2.19 -4.53
C CYS A 118 -1.07 1.01 -3.57
N LEU A 119 -0.11 0.12 -3.60
CA LEU A 119 0.02 -0.98 -2.64
C LEU A 119 1.25 -0.73 -1.76
N VAL A 120 1.08 -0.84 -0.46
CA VAL A 120 2.15 -0.66 0.52
C VAL A 120 2.06 -1.77 1.56
N GLY A 121 3.19 -2.38 1.92
CA GLY A 121 3.25 -3.34 3.00
C GLY A 121 2.92 -2.70 4.35
N TRP A 122 2.20 -3.44 5.19
CA TRP A 122 1.84 -3.00 6.54
C TRP A 122 2.17 -4.07 7.57
N ALA A 123 2.98 -3.68 8.55
CA ALA A 123 3.26 -4.46 9.74
C ALA A 123 3.17 -3.54 10.96
N PRO A 124 2.39 -3.88 12.00
CA PRO A 124 2.16 -2.99 13.15
C PRO A 124 3.45 -2.57 13.86
N ASP A 125 4.42 -3.50 13.94
CA ASP A 125 5.68 -3.31 14.66
C ASP A 125 6.82 -2.83 13.75
N ASN A 126 6.58 -2.62 12.45
CA ASN A 126 7.57 -2.12 11.50
C ASN A 126 7.38 -0.62 11.27
N GLN A 127 8.26 0.18 11.88
CA GLN A 127 8.17 1.64 11.77
C GLN A 127 8.39 2.13 10.32
N THR A 128 9.26 1.49 9.57
CA THR A 128 9.52 1.86 8.17
C THR A 128 8.27 1.65 7.30
N ALA A 129 7.61 0.49 7.45
CA ALA A 129 6.37 0.20 6.75
C ALA A 129 5.28 1.24 7.09
N ARG A 130 5.15 1.60 8.37
CA ARG A 130 4.20 2.61 8.84
C ARG A 130 4.49 3.99 8.23
N MET A 131 5.73 4.48 8.33
CA MET A 131 6.12 5.78 7.80
C MET A 131 5.92 5.85 6.27
N THR A 132 6.27 4.77 5.56
CA THR A 132 6.05 4.68 4.11
C THR A 132 4.56 4.71 3.77
N ALA A 133 3.74 3.96 4.51
CA ALA A 133 2.29 3.95 4.32
C ALA A 133 1.67 5.33 4.56
N GLU A 134 2.04 6.01 5.64
CA GLU A 134 1.57 7.37 5.94
C GLU A 134 1.97 8.35 4.84
N ALA A 135 3.23 8.32 4.37
CA ALA A 135 3.69 9.17 3.29
C ALA A 135 2.91 8.93 1.99
N VAL A 136 2.65 7.68 1.62
CA VAL A 136 1.89 7.33 0.40
C VAL A 136 0.42 7.74 0.54
N VAL A 137 -0.23 7.47 1.68
CA VAL A 137 -1.64 7.85 1.92
C VAL A 137 -1.84 9.34 1.82
N PHE A 138 -0.95 10.15 2.40
CA PHE A 138 -1.12 11.60 2.45
C PHE A 138 -0.43 12.35 1.29
N GLY A 139 0.60 11.77 0.67
CA GLY A 139 1.43 12.43 -0.33
C GLY A 139 1.18 12.00 -1.79
N SER A 140 0.57 10.85 -2.05
CA SER A 140 0.39 10.36 -3.41
C SER A 140 -0.82 10.97 -4.13
N GLY A 141 -1.90 11.29 -3.40
CA GLY A 141 -3.19 11.68 -4.00
C GLY A 141 -3.90 10.52 -4.70
N ARG A 142 -3.50 9.28 -4.43
CA ARG A 142 -4.06 8.05 -5.00
C ARG A 142 -4.66 7.16 -3.91
N PRO A 143 -5.65 6.34 -4.23
CA PRO A 143 -6.13 5.32 -3.30
C PRO A 143 -4.98 4.37 -2.93
N THR A 144 -4.84 4.11 -1.64
CA THR A 144 -3.77 3.29 -1.11
C THR A 144 -4.35 2.09 -0.38
N LEU A 145 -3.89 0.91 -0.76
CA LEU A 145 -4.23 -0.34 -0.10
C LEU A 145 -3.04 -0.81 0.76
N LEU A 146 -3.29 -0.96 2.05
CA LEU A 146 -2.32 -1.50 3.00
C LEU A 146 -2.39 -3.03 2.96
N LEU A 147 -1.25 -3.66 2.72
CA LEU A 147 -1.12 -5.12 2.64
C LEU A 147 -0.55 -5.65 3.95
N PRO A 148 -1.32 -6.39 4.76
CA PRO A 148 -0.79 -7.01 5.95
C PRO A 148 0.28 -8.05 5.60
N ASP A 149 1.36 -8.12 6.37
CA ASP A 149 2.43 -9.10 6.17
C ASP A 149 2.27 -10.36 7.03
N ALA A 150 1.31 -10.37 7.97
CA ALA A 150 1.01 -11.51 8.83
C ALA A 150 0.03 -12.53 8.21
N THR A 151 -0.77 -12.10 7.22
CA THR A 151 -1.84 -12.92 6.64
C THR A 151 -1.83 -12.89 5.12
N ASP A 152 -2.32 -13.95 4.50
CA ASP A 152 -2.55 -13.97 3.05
C ASP A 152 -3.79 -13.14 2.69
N VAL A 153 -3.73 -12.47 1.56
CA VAL A 153 -4.92 -11.84 0.97
C VAL A 153 -5.86 -12.96 0.49
N GLY A 154 -6.90 -13.18 1.27
CA GLY A 154 -7.98 -14.12 0.98
C GLY A 154 -8.87 -13.70 -0.19
N ALA A 155 -10.00 -14.34 -0.36
CA ALA A 155 -11.07 -13.89 -1.24
C ALA A 155 -11.54 -12.49 -0.78
N LEU A 156 -11.91 -11.62 -1.74
CA LEU A 156 -12.49 -10.31 -1.43
C LEU A 156 -14.02 -10.42 -1.39
N ASP A 157 -14.54 -11.41 -0.63
CA ASP A 157 -15.95 -11.74 -0.63
C ASP A 157 -16.78 -10.77 0.21
N HIS A 158 -16.16 -10.21 1.26
CA HIS A 158 -16.82 -9.26 2.14
C HIS A 158 -15.98 -7.99 2.30
N VAL A 159 -16.55 -6.86 1.96
CA VAL A 159 -15.95 -5.54 2.13
C VAL A 159 -16.72 -4.75 3.17
N VAL A 160 -16.01 -4.20 4.14
CA VAL A 160 -16.57 -3.30 5.16
C VAL A 160 -16.18 -1.86 4.81
N ILE A 161 -17.16 -0.98 4.72
CA ILE A 161 -16.98 0.46 4.49
C ILE A 161 -17.19 1.19 5.82
N ALA A 162 -16.13 1.81 6.35
CA ALA A 162 -16.27 2.77 7.45
C ALA A 162 -16.81 4.10 6.87
N TRP A 163 -18.03 4.48 7.27
CA TRP A 163 -18.74 5.59 6.68
C TRP A 163 -19.15 6.65 7.70
N ASP A 164 -18.70 7.86 7.48
CA ASP A 164 -19.02 9.05 8.31
C ASP A 164 -19.72 10.18 7.52
N GLY A 165 -20.04 9.94 6.24
CA GLY A 165 -20.64 10.95 5.36
C GLY A 165 -19.67 12.03 4.89
N SER A 166 -18.38 11.96 5.19
CA SER A 166 -17.40 12.96 4.79
C SER A 166 -17.02 12.86 3.30
N ARG A 167 -16.45 13.96 2.77
CA ARG A 167 -15.90 13.99 1.41
C ARG A 167 -14.80 12.94 1.21
N VAL A 168 -14.00 12.71 2.23
CA VAL A 168 -12.88 11.75 2.17
C VAL A 168 -13.41 10.33 2.08
N ALA A 169 -14.39 9.98 2.92
CA ALA A 169 -15.05 8.68 2.87
C ALA A 169 -15.77 8.46 1.52
N ALA A 170 -16.46 9.49 1.02
CA ALA A 170 -17.11 9.40 -0.30
C ALA A 170 -16.10 9.18 -1.43
N ARG A 171 -14.95 9.81 -1.38
CA ARG A 171 -13.86 9.59 -2.33
C ARG A 171 -13.30 8.17 -2.21
N ALA A 172 -13.03 7.70 -0.98
CA ALA A 172 -12.53 6.36 -0.73
C ALA A 172 -13.47 5.27 -1.28
N VAL A 173 -14.78 5.42 -1.10
CA VAL A 173 -15.78 4.51 -1.67
C VAL A 173 -15.75 4.50 -3.20
N ALA A 174 -15.62 5.67 -3.83
CA ALA A 174 -15.53 5.76 -5.28
C ALA A 174 -14.26 5.07 -5.81
N ASP A 175 -13.13 5.26 -5.14
CA ASP A 175 -11.84 4.68 -5.51
C ASP A 175 -11.77 3.17 -5.20
N ALA A 176 -12.54 2.69 -4.20
CA ALA A 176 -12.63 1.27 -3.87
C ALA A 176 -13.47 0.44 -4.85
N ARG A 177 -14.06 1.04 -5.88
CA ARG A 177 -14.96 0.38 -6.83
C ARG A 177 -14.44 -0.95 -7.38
N PRO A 178 -13.16 -1.12 -7.78
CA PRO A 178 -12.66 -2.41 -8.28
C PRO A 178 -12.76 -3.54 -7.24
N PHE A 179 -12.75 -3.22 -5.96
CA PHE A 179 -12.88 -4.18 -4.86
C PHE A 179 -14.35 -4.43 -4.52
N LEU A 180 -15.18 -3.38 -4.55
CA LEU A 180 -16.62 -3.49 -4.27
C LEU A 180 -17.33 -4.34 -5.33
N GLU A 181 -16.92 -4.26 -6.59
CA GLU A 181 -17.48 -5.07 -7.69
C GLU A 181 -17.12 -6.56 -7.59
N LEU A 182 -16.10 -6.92 -6.82
CA LEU A 182 -15.70 -8.31 -6.55
C LEU A 182 -16.38 -8.89 -5.31
N ALA A 183 -16.85 -8.03 -4.41
CA ALA A 183 -17.44 -8.46 -3.15
C ALA A 183 -18.81 -9.10 -3.36
N THR A 184 -19.06 -10.20 -2.65
CA THR A 184 -20.38 -10.82 -2.57
C THR A 184 -21.27 -10.15 -1.53
N MET A 185 -20.66 -9.44 -0.56
CA MET A 185 -21.32 -8.67 0.48
C MET A 185 -20.54 -7.40 0.81
N ILE A 186 -21.25 -6.30 1.00
CA ILE A 186 -20.71 -5.04 1.46
C ILE A 186 -21.46 -4.61 2.71
N THR A 187 -20.74 -4.37 3.82
CA THR A 187 -21.34 -3.83 5.04
C THR A 187 -20.88 -2.38 5.23
N VAL A 188 -21.81 -1.45 5.27
CA VAL A 188 -21.55 -0.05 5.59
C VAL A 188 -21.68 0.14 7.09
N VAL A 189 -20.59 0.44 7.78
CA VAL A 189 -20.53 0.66 9.23
C VAL A 189 -20.41 2.15 9.53
N THR A 190 -21.29 2.64 10.39
CA THR A 190 -21.25 4.02 10.92
C THR A 190 -21.09 3.98 12.42
N VAL A 191 -20.04 4.65 12.94
CA VAL A 191 -19.82 4.82 14.38
C VAL A 191 -20.50 6.12 14.81
N THR A 192 -21.46 6.04 15.75
CA THR A 192 -22.35 7.16 16.09
C THR A 192 -21.85 8.02 17.24
N ASP A 193 -21.03 7.47 18.13
CA ASP A 193 -20.69 8.11 19.40
C ASP A 193 -19.37 8.93 19.40
N GLU A 194 -18.63 8.93 18.29
CA GLU A 194 -17.32 9.60 18.24
C GLU A 194 -17.42 11.09 17.86
N LYS A 195 -18.35 11.45 16.97
CA LYS A 195 -18.50 12.83 16.48
C LYS A 195 -19.91 13.10 15.95
N PRO A 196 -20.34 14.37 15.86
CA PRO A 196 -21.59 14.71 15.19
C PRO A 196 -21.58 14.24 13.72
N LEU A 197 -22.61 13.50 13.34
CA LEU A 197 -22.80 13.03 11.97
C LEU A 197 -23.77 13.94 11.20
N PRO A 198 -23.67 14.01 9.86
CA PRO A 198 -24.55 14.86 9.04
C PRO A 198 -26.01 14.37 8.95
N GLY A 199 -26.36 13.25 9.60
CA GLY A 199 -27.70 12.69 9.65
C GLY A 199 -27.73 11.34 10.35
N GLN A 200 -28.93 10.85 10.66
CA GLN A 200 -29.10 9.58 11.37
C GLN A 200 -28.97 8.34 10.45
N ASP A 201 -29.42 8.45 9.18
CA ASP A 201 -29.49 7.31 8.25
C ASP A 201 -28.41 7.32 7.17
N ILE A 202 -27.25 7.92 7.46
CA ILE A 202 -26.19 8.12 6.44
C ILE A 202 -25.63 6.80 5.91
N GLY A 203 -25.50 5.77 6.74
CA GLY A 203 -25.06 4.44 6.37
C GLY A 203 -26.06 3.75 5.45
N GLU A 204 -27.35 3.78 5.79
CA GLU A 204 -28.40 3.19 4.96
C GLU A 204 -28.56 3.91 3.62
N ARG A 205 -28.40 5.21 3.58
CA ARG A 205 -28.40 5.98 2.31
C ARG A 205 -27.28 5.54 1.37
N LEU A 206 -26.07 5.27 1.90
CA LEU A 206 -24.98 4.74 1.10
C LEU A 206 -25.29 3.31 0.65
N ALA A 207 -25.72 2.44 1.55
CA ALA A 207 -26.08 1.05 1.24
C ALA A 207 -27.16 0.99 0.15
N GLN A 208 -28.19 1.82 0.26
CA GLN A 208 -29.23 1.92 -0.78
C GLN A 208 -28.64 2.37 -2.13
N GLY A 209 -27.75 3.33 -2.15
CA GLY A 209 -27.05 3.77 -3.37
C GLY A 209 -26.21 2.65 -4.00
N LEU A 210 -25.58 1.81 -3.19
CA LEU A 210 -24.80 0.65 -3.66
C LEU A 210 -25.74 -0.44 -4.23
N ARG A 211 -26.85 -0.75 -3.55
CA ARG A 211 -27.88 -1.70 -4.05
C ARG A 211 -28.48 -1.25 -5.39
N THR A 212 -28.74 0.05 -5.57
CA THR A 212 -29.24 0.59 -6.83
C THR A 212 -28.26 0.37 -7.99
N ARG A 213 -26.97 0.23 -7.69
CA ARG A 213 -25.91 -0.09 -8.66
C ARG A 213 -25.69 -1.59 -8.84
N GLY A 214 -26.52 -2.43 -8.23
CA GLY A 214 -26.46 -3.90 -8.32
C GLY A 214 -25.49 -4.57 -7.36
N LEU A 215 -25.00 -3.86 -6.35
CA LEU A 215 -24.10 -4.42 -5.34
C LEU A 215 -24.91 -4.91 -4.12
N ALA A 216 -24.54 -6.05 -3.55
CA ALA A 216 -25.14 -6.56 -2.32
C ALA A 216 -24.60 -5.78 -1.11
N ALA A 217 -25.39 -4.85 -0.57
CA ALA A 217 -24.95 -3.97 0.51
C ALA A 217 -26.01 -3.85 1.62
N GLU A 218 -25.53 -3.79 2.84
CA GLU A 218 -26.33 -3.57 4.06
C GLU A 218 -25.67 -2.48 4.92
N ALA A 219 -26.45 -1.82 5.77
CA ALA A 219 -25.94 -0.90 6.77
C ALA A 219 -25.95 -1.53 8.16
N ALA A 220 -24.88 -1.28 8.92
CA ALA A 220 -24.78 -1.59 10.33
C ALA A 220 -24.39 -0.30 11.09
N SER A 221 -25.07 -0.03 12.19
CA SER A 221 -24.75 1.07 13.13
C SER A 221 -24.40 0.46 14.49
N ASN A 222 -23.40 1.02 15.13
CA ASN A 222 -23.01 0.67 16.49
C ASN A 222 -22.99 1.93 17.35
#